data_794f3ec25bdacd80d919f862ccc92a7f
#
_entry.id   794f3ec25bdacd80d919f862ccc92a7f
#
_cell.length_a   1.000
_cell.length_b   1.000
_cell.length_c   1.000
_cell.angle_alpha   90.00
_cell.angle_beta   90.00
_cell.angle_gamma   90.00
#
_symmetry.space_group_name_H-M   'P 1'
#
loop_
_entity.id
_entity.type
_entity.pdbx_description
1 polymer ?
#
loop_
_entity_poly.entity_id
_entity_poly.type
_entity_poly.pdbx_seq_one_letter_code
_entity_poly.pdbx_strand_id
1 'polypeptide(L)'
;ISQHSGVPRSAIYEILRKLELNGAVYSEGKKPVNYSPIPPDQLATQLASKFEHNIHELKEGLSKLNAPLNVQQTWNIKGYTSMIDHARSIIDGARESIFMSIWDREYTELKLQLGQAVSRDLDICSFSFTQLNNMFGSVYSYNINEEKLRKIWHRQIVLVVDKKNAILGGADNTVDNQCIFTDNSSIVDTCLNYLILDLTLFSQRKNVDVQKEISI
;
A
#
# COMPACT_ATOMS: atom_id res chain seq x y z
N ILE A 1 33.69 1.98 -27.20
CA ILE A 1 32.75 1.57 -26.15
C ILE A 1 33.48 0.81 -25.03
N SER A 2 34.17 -0.33 -25.31
CA SER A 2 34.83 -1.16 -24.29
C SER A 2 35.79 -0.36 -23.39
N GLN A 3 36.61 0.53 -23.92
CA GLN A 3 37.55 1.36 -23.18
C GLN A 3 36.91 2.31 -22.17
N HIS A 4 35.68 2.80 -22.46
CA HIS A 4 34.99 3.78 -21.62
C HIS A 4 33.96 3.14 -20.67
N SER A 5 33.49 1.91 -20.97
CA SER A 5 32.48 1.22 -20.18
C SER A 5 33.05 0.24 -19.15
N GLY A 6 34.37 -0.04 -19.21
CA GLY A 6 34.96 -1.08 -18.38
C GLY A 6 34.58 -2.52 -18.76
N VAL A 7 33.76 -2.71 -19.79
CA VAL A 7 33.30 -4.04 -20.22
C VAL A 7 34.36 -4.69 -21.12
N PRO A 8 34.75 -5.94 -20.84
CA PRO A 8 35.72 -6.68 -21.69
C PRO A 8 35.24 -6.77 -23.15
N ARG A 9 36.17 -6.70 -24.11
CA ARG A 9 35.85 -6.77 -25.54
C ARG A 9 35.09 -8.05 -25.93
N SER A 10 35.35 -9.16 -25.25
CA SER A 10 34.65 -10.43 -25.48
C SER A 10 33.19 -10.40 -25.12
N ALA A 11 32.77 -9.60 -24.11
CA ALA A 11 31.40 -9.51 -23.62
C ALA A 11 30.60 -8.34 -24.26
N ILE A 12 31.30 -7.35 -24.87
CA ILE A 12 30.65 -6.12 -25.33
C ILE A 12 29.57 -6.38 -26.40
N TYR A 13 29.81 -7.30 -27.31
CA TYR A 13 28.84 -7.62 -28.39
C TYR A 13 27.58 -8.28 -27.85
N GLU A 14 27.71 -9.15 -26.85
CA GLU A 14 26.57 -9.79 -26.20
C GLU A 14 25.71 -8.76 -25.45
N ILE A 15 26.37 -7.83 -24.76
CA ILE A 15 25.67 -6.75 -24.04
C ILE A 15 24.98 -5.82 -25.01
N LEU A 16 25.65 -5.39 -26.10
CA LEU A 16 25.05 -4.54 -27.12
C LEU A 16 23.85 -5.21 -27.78
N ARG A 17 23.93 -6.51 -28.07
CA ARG A 17 22.79 -7.28 -28.57
C ARG A 17 21.62 -7.33 -27.59
N LYS A 18 21.89 -7.51 -26.30
CA LYS A 18 20.84 -7.46 -25.24
C LYS A 18 20.18 -6.08 -25.16
N LEU A 19 20.98 -5.01 -25.24
CA LEU A 19 20.49 -3.64 -25.25
C LEU A 19 19.63 -3.35 -26.49
N GLU A 20 20.03 -3.85 -27.65
CA GLU A 20 19.28 -3.73 -28.89
C GLU A 20 17.95 -4.49 -28.84
N LEU A 21 17.96 -5.74 -28.35
CA LEU A 21 16.76 -6.54 -28.14
C LEU A 21 15.77 -5.90 -27.14
N ASN A 22 16.29 -5.17 -26.17
CA ASN A 22 15.47 -4.42 -25.22
C ASN A 22 15.07 -3.03 -25.69
N GLY A 23 15.50 -2.65 -26.90
CA GLY A 23 15.17 -1.35 -27.49
C GLY A 23 15.90 -0.17 -26.88
N ALA A 24 17.03 -0.37 -26.17
CA ALA A 24 17.83 0.68 -25.57
C ALA A 24 18.87 1.31 -26.53
N VAL A 25 19.26 0.55 -27.53
CA VAL A 25 20.15 1.01 -28.63
C VAL A 25 19.65 0.47 -29.97
N TYR A 26 20.03 1.14 -31.04
CA TYR A 26 19.86 0.63 -32.41
C TYR A 26 21.22 0.53 -33.09
N SER A 27 21.36 -0.44 -33.98
CA SER A 27 22.55 -0.63 -34.77
C SER A 27 22.39 -0.13 -36.20
N GLU A 28 23.44 0.46 -36.76
CA GLU A 28 23.46 0.98 -38.11
C GLU A 28 24.74 0.55 -38.84
N GLY A 29 24.63 0.18 -40.11
CA GLY A 29 25.72 -0.25 -40.93
C GLY A 29 26.01 -1.76 -40.87
N LYS A 30 26.76 -2.29 -41.85
CA LYS A 30 27.12 -3.72 -41.89
C LYS A 30 28.53 -4.02 -41.43
N LYS A 31 29.50 -3.11 -41.75
CA LYS A 31 30.91 -3.18 -41.31
C LYS A 31 31.55 -1.80 -41.56
N PRO A 32 31.93 -1.05 -40.51
CA PRO A 32 31.67 -1.34 -39.10
C PRO A 32 30.20 -1.14 -38.70
N VAL A 33 29.74 -1.87 -37.66
CA VAL A 33 28.43 -1.65 -37.04
C VAL A 33 28.56 -0.54 -36.01
N ASN A 34 27.78 0.52 -36.15
CA ASN A 34 27.68 1.59 -35.18
C ASN A 34 26.46 1.36 -34.27
N TYR A 35 26.58 1.66 -32.99
CA TYR A 35 25.48 1.57 -32.03
C TYR A 35 25.18 2.96 -31.50
N SER A 36 23.92 3.35 -31.58
CA SER A 36 23.43 4.62 -31.08
C SER A 36 22.39 4.39 -29.97
N PRO A 37 22.46 5.12 -28.85
CA PRO A 37 21.45 5.02 -27.81
C PRO A 37 20.15 5.67 -28.25
N ILE A 38 19.03 5.14 -27.77
CA ILE A 38 17.73 5.80 -27.91
C ILE A 38 17.68 6.98 -26.94
N PRO A 39 17.02 8.11 -27.29
CA PRO A 39 16.83 9.22 -26.36
C PRO A 39 16.18 8.75 -25.05
N PRO A 40 16.64 9.22 -23.86
CA PRO A 40 16.16 8.75 -22.56
C PRO A 40 14.65 8.82 -22.39
N ASP A 41 14.00 9.90 -22.86
CA ASP A 41 12.55 10.07 -22.76
C ASP A 41 11.79 9.05 -23.63
N GLN A 42 12.33 8.74 -24.81
CA GLN A 42 11.74 7.73 -25.70
C GLN A 42 11.91 6.32 -25.09
N LEU A 43 13.08 6.02 -24.49
CA LEU A 43 13.30 4.77 -23.79
C LEU A 43 12.36 4.61 -22.59
N ALA A 44 12.20 5.66 -21.80
CA ALA A 44 11.27 5.65 -20.67
C ALA A 44 9.82 5.38 -21.11
N THR A 45 9.38 6.04 -22.19
CA THR A 45 8.04 5.84 -22.77
C THR A 45 7.86 4.40 -23.27
N GLN A 46 8.86 3.84 -23.96
CA GLN A 46 8.80 2.46 -24.45
C GLN A 46 8.74 1.43 -23.30
N LEU A 47 9.53 1.64 -22.24
CA LEU A 47 9.52 0.77 -21.07
C LEU A 47 8.17 0.84 -20.32
N ALA A 48 7.60 2.02 -20.14
CA ALA A 48 6.29 2.20 -19.54
C ALA A 48 5.20 1.47 -20.34
N SER A 49 5.14 1.69 -21.64
CA SER A 49 4.17 1.03 -22.52
C SER A 49 4.30 -0.51 -22.51
N LYS A 50 5.54 -1.03 -22.53
CA LYS A 50 5.80 -2.46 -22.45
C LYS A 50 5.33 -3.04 -21.10
N PHE A 51 5.56 -2.31 -20.02
CA PHE A 51 5.13 -2.72 -18.70
C PHE A 51 3.60 -2.73 -18.57
N GLU A 52 2.92 -1.71 -19.07
CA GLU A 52 1.46 -1.63 -19.12
C GLU A 52 0.85 -2.79 -19.94
N HIS A 53 1.44 -3.09 -21.11
CA HIS A 53 1.02 -4.22 -21.93
C HIS A 53 1.14 -5.56 -21.18
N ASN A 54 2.28 -5.81 -20.55
CA ASN A 54 2.50 -7.02 -19.75
C ASN A 54 1.52 -7.16 -18.59
N ILE A 55 1.20 -6.04 -17.92
CA ILE A 55 0.17 -6.01 -16.86
C ILE A 55 -1.20 -6.36 -17.43
N HIS A 56 -1.55 -5.81 -18.61
CA HIS A 56 -2.83 -6.09 -19.26
C HIS A 56 -2.96 -7.58 -19.61
N GLU A 57 -1.94 -8.16 -20.25
CA GLU A 57 -1.92 -9.61 -20.58
C GLU A 57 -2.00 -10.48 -19.32
N LEU A 58 -1.29 -10.09 -18.24
CA LEU A 58 -1.35 -10.80 -16.97
C LEU A 58 -2.78 -10.76 -16.38
N LYS A 59 -3.42 -9.60 -16.38
CA LYS A 59 -4.80 -9.44 -15.89
C LYS A 59 -5.77 -10.30 -16.72
N GLU A 60 -5.66 -10.29 -18.04
CA GLU A 60 -6.49 -11.14 -18.89
C GLU A 60 -6.23 -12.64 -18.66
N GLY A 61 -4.97 -13.04 -18.50
CA GLY A 61 -4.60 -14.41 -18.18
C GLY A 61 -5.17 -14.88 -16.84
N LEU A 62 -5.05 -14.05 -15.81
CA LEU A 62 -5.57 -14.32 -14.47
C LEU A 62 -7.10 -14.36 -14.44
N SER A 63 -7.78 -13.49 -15.19
CA SER A 63 -9.25 -13.49 -15.27
C SER A 63 -9.85 -14.78 -15.86
N LYS A 64 -9.07 -15.46 -16.69
CA LYS A 64 -9.46 -16.79 -17.27
C LYS A 64 -9.27 -17.93 -16.28
N LEU A 65 -8.51 -17.73 -15.23
CA LEU A 65 -8.28 -18.71 -14.17
C LEU A 65 -9.43 -18.72 -13.15
N ASN A 66 -10.67 -18.60 -13.59
CA ASN A 66 -11.87 -18.57 -12.76
C ASN A 66 -11.87 -19.72 -11.74
N ALA A 67 -11.23 -19.48 -10.58
CA ALA A 67 -11.57 -20.21 -9.37
C ALA A 67 -12.63 -19.34 -8.66
N PRO A 68 -13.82 -19.83 -8.37
CA PRO A 68 -14.75 -19.14 -7.49
C PRO A 68 -14.15 -19.22 -6.09
N LEU A 69 -13.32 -18.23 -5.75
CA LEU A 69 -12.78 -18.05 -4.40
C LEU A 69 -13.88 -17.45 -3.52
N ASN A 70 -14.91 -18.26 -3.25
CA ASN A 70 -15.90 -17.98 -2.21
C ASN A 70 -15.40 -18.48 -0.82
N VAL A 71 -14.10 -18.55 -0.64
CA VAL A 71 -13.47 -18.92 0.62
C VAL A 71 -12.95 -17.63 1.24
N GLN A 72 -13.56 -17.23 2.36
CA GLN A 72 -13.03 -16.16 3.19
C GLN A 72 -11.56 -16.45 3.49
N GLN A 73 -10.69 -15.52 3.15
CA GLN A 73 -9.25 -15.74 3.17
C GLN A 73 -8.55 -14.81 4.17
N THR A 74 -7.43 -15.29 4.63
CA THR A 74 -6.52 -14.52 5.48
C THR A 74 -5.12 -14.66 4.93
N TRP A 75 -4.51 -13.53 4.59
CA TRP A 75 -3.17 -13.48 4.03
C TRP A 75 -2.20 -12.83 4.98
N ASN A 76 -1.03 -13.42 5.14
CA ASN A 76 0.07 -12.78 5.84
C ASN A 76 0.77 -11.78 4.92
N ILE A 77 0.90 -10.55 5.39
CA ILE A 77 1.66 -9.49 4.74
C ILE A 77 2.98 -9.34 5.50
N LYS A 78 4.09 -9.47 4.78
CA LYS A 78 5.43 -9.26 5.33
C LYS A 78 6.02 -7.96 4.80
N GLY A 79 6.57 -7.18 5.72
CA GLY A 79 7.21 -5.89 5.44
C GLY A 79 6.26 -4.70 5.55
N TYR A 80 6.81 -3.60 6.06
CA TYR A 80 6.07 -2.35 6.30
C TYR A 80 5.53 -1.74 4.99
N THR A 81 6.37 -1.67 3.96
CA THR A 81 5.96 -1.10 2.65
C THR A 81 4.79 -1.88 2.06
N SER A 82 4.87 -3.22 2.08
CA SER A 82 3.78 -4.07 1.59
C SER A 82 2.48 -3.87 2.36
N MET A 83 2.56 -3.67 3.68
CA MET A 83 1.41 -3.34 4.52
C MET A 83 0.77 -2.01 4.10
N ILE A 84 1.57 -0.96 3.93
CA ILE A 84 1.08 0.36 3.51
C ILE A 84 0.46 0.30 2.12
N ASP A 85 1.07 -0.40 1.18
CA ASP A 85 0.55 -0.53 -0.19
C ASP A 85 -0.79 -1.30 -0.22
N HIS A 86 -0.94 -2.34 0.61
CA HIS A 86 -2.24 -3.01 0.79
C HIS A 86 -3.27 -2.08 1.42
N ALA A 87 -2.89 -1.33 2.45
CA ALA A 87 -3.78 -0.36 3.08
C ALA A 87 -4.25 0.71 2.09
N ARG A 88 -3.35 1.26 1.28
CA ARG A 88 -3.70 2.19 0.19
C ARG A 88 -4.70 1.56 -0.77
N SER A 89 -4.42 0.34 -1.23
CA SER A 89 -5.27 -0.37 -2.21
C SER A 89 -6.69 -0.59 -1.69
N ILE A 90 -6.88 -1.01 -0.43
CA ILE A 90 -8.23 -1.23 0.10
C ILE A 90 -8.96 0.08 0.39
N ILE A 91 -8.26 1.16 0.79
CA ILE A 91 -8.85 2.50 0.96
C ILE A 91 -9.27 3.09 -0.39
N ASP A 92 -8.46 2.92 -1.44
CA ASP A 92 -8.81 3.37 -2.79
C ASP A 92 -10.07 2.66 -3.32
N GLY A 93 -10.25 1.38 -2.97
CA GLY A 93 -11.41 0.57 -3.31
C GLY A 93 -12.64 0.80 -2.42
N ALA A 94 -12.53 1.55 -1.33
CA ALA A 94 -13.60 1.79 -0.36
C ALA A 94 -14.82 2.50 -0.99
N ARG A 95 -16.02 2.11 -0.54
CA ARG A 95 -17.31 2.64 -1.06
C ARG A 95 -18.23 3.20 0.02
N GLU A 96 -18.06 2.76 1.27
CA GLU A 96 -18.99 3.10 2.35
C GLU A 96 -18.25 3.71 3.54
N SER A 97 -17.28 2.99 4.11
CA SER A 97 -16.71 3.38 5.40
C SER A 97 -15.28 2.91 5.61
N ILE A 98 -14.55 3.66 6.42
CA ILE A 98 -13.17 3.37 6.83
C ILE A 98 -13.05 3.60 8.32
N PHE A 99 -12.76 2.54 9.07
CA PHE A 99 -12.52 2.58 10.52
C PHE A 99 -11.09 2.15 10.81
N MET A 100 -10.39 2.89 11.66
CA MET A 100 -9.01 2.55 11.97
C MET A 100 -8.57 2.91 13.38
N SER A 101 -7.68 2.07 13.94
CA SER A 101 -6.79 2.41 15.05
C SER A 101 -5.37 2.47 14.50
N ILE A 102 -4.74 3.65 14.58
CA ILE A 102 -3.55 3.96 13.78
C ILE A 102 -2.63 4.94 14.51
N TRP A 103 -1.34 4.93 14.16
CA TRP A 103 -0.37 5.91 14.62
C TRP A 103 -0.11 6.99 13.56
N ASP A 104 0.44 8.14 13.95
CA ASP A 104 0.59 9.31 13.08
C ASP A 104 1.42 9.04 11.80
N ARG A 105 2.47 8.21 11.91
CA ARG A 105 3.30 7.86 10.74
C ARG A 105 2.48 7.15 9.67
N GLU A 106 1.75 6.10 10.03
CA GLU A 106 0.90 5.31 9.11
C GLU A 106 -0.24 6.17 8.58
N TYR A 107 -0.82 7.00 9.43
CA TYR A 107 -1.86 7.94 9.03
C TYR A 107 -1.36 8.95 7.98
N THR A 108 -0.13 9.45 8.16
CA THR A 108 0.54 10.35 7.20
C THR A 108 0.84 9.63 5.88
N GLU A 109 1.26 8.37 5.91
CA GLU A 109 1.48 7.56 4.71
C GLU A 109 0.20 7.32 3.89
N LEU A 110 -0.95 7.31 4.55
CA LEU A 110 -2.27 7.10 3.93
C LEU A 110 -3.02 8.39 3.60
N LYS A 111 -2.42 9.57 3.86
CA LYS A 111 -3.09 10.88 3.73
C LYS A 111 -3.73 11.15 2.36
N LEU A 112 -3.09 10.70 1.28
CA LEU A 112 -3.60 10.90 -0.08
C LEU A 112 -4.90 10.12 -0.28
N GLN A 113 -4.91 8.85 0.08
CA GLN A 113 -6.07 7.97 -0.04
C GLN A 113 -7.22 8.41 0.86
N LEU A 114 -6.90 8.81 2.10
CA LEU A 114 -7.90 9.34 3.04
C LEU A 114 -8.50 10.65 2.55
N GLY A 115 -7.69 11.55 1.99
CA GLY A 115 -8.18 12.78 1.36
C GLY A 115 -9.12 12.51 0.18
N GLN A 116 -8.79 11.54 -0.66
CA GLN A 116 -9.66 11.10 -1.76
C GLN A 116 -10.94 10.43 -1.24
N ALA A 117 -10.86 9.66 -0.15
CA ALA A 117 -12.01 9.05 0.49
C ALA A 117 -13.00 10.10 1.05
N VAL A 118 -12.48 11.18 1.68
CA VAL A 118 -13.30 12.34 2.08
C VAL A 118 -14.00 12.97 0.86
N SER A 119 -13.29 13.12 -0.25
CA SER A 119 -13.87 13.68 -1.49
C SER A 119 -14.95 12.79 -2.11
N ARG A 120 -14.98 11.50 -1.74
CA ARG A 120 -16.03 10.54 -2.12
C ARG A 120 -17.16 10.45 -1.10
N ASP A 121 -17.15 11.29 -0.06
CA ASP A 121 -18.15 11.33 1.02
C ASP A 121 -18.26 10.02 1.82
N LEU A 122 -17.13 9.35 2.03
CA LEU A 122 -17.07 8.13 2.83
C LEU A 122 -17.07 8.45 4.33
N ASP A 123 -17.71 7.60 5.13
CA ASP A 123 -17.62 7.67 6.59
C ASP A 123 -16.22 7.22 7.04
N ILE A 124 -15.45 8.16 7.61
CA ILE A 124 -14.09 7.88 8.10
C ILE A 124 -14.05 8.13 9.60
N CYS A 125 -13.67 7.11 10.36
CA CYS A 125 -13.43 7.20 11.79
C CYS A 125 -12.03 6.70 12.13
N SER A 126 -11.23 7.56 12.73
CA SER A 126 -9.84 7.29 13.11
C SER A 126 -9.69 7.42 14.62
N PHE A 127 -9.16 6.39 15.25
CA PHE A 127 -8.75 6.39 16.65
C PHE A 127 -7.23 6.31 16.76
N SER A 128 -6.68 7.03 17.73
CA SER A 128 -5.25 6.94 18.02
C SER A 128 -4.96 7.16 19.52
N PHE A 129 -3.96 6.46 20.00
CA PHE A 129 -3.41 6.79 21.32
C PHE A 129 -2.46 8.00 21.26
N THR A 130 -1.83 8.23 20.10
CA THR A 130 -0.90 9.34 19.87
C THR A 130 -1.59 10.47 19.10
N GLN A 131 -1.01 11.66 19.12
CA GLN A 131 -1.49 12.77 18.32
C GLN A 131 -1.43 12.42 16.84
N LEU A 132 -2.49 12.76 16.10
CA LEU A 132 -2.54 12.73 14.64
C LEU A 132 -2.41 14.14 14.10
N ASN A 133 -1.50 14.36 13.14
CA ASN A 133 -1.22 15.68 12.58
C ASN A 133 -2.16 16.10 11.44
N ASN A 134 -2.92 15.16 10.89
CA ASN A 134 -3.93 15.40 9.87
C ASN A 134 -5.30 14.99 10.41
N MET A 135 -6.37 15.50 9.80
CA MET A 135 -7.74 15.14 10.20
C MET A 135 -8.57 14.83 8.96
N PHE A 136 -8.97 13.56 8.81
CA PHE A 136 -9.85 13.07 7.77
C PHE A 136 -11.05 12.40 8.43
N GLY A 137 -12.25 12.95 8.28
CA GLY A 137 -13.44 12.49 8.96
C GLY A 137 -13.41 12.73 10.47
N SER A 138 -13.99 11.81 11.24
CA SER A 138 -14.00 11.85 12.71
C SER A 138 -12.66 11.31 13.26
N VAL A 139 -11.99 12.10 14.09
CA VAL A 139 -10.68 11.74 14.67
C VAL A 139 -10.74 11.84 16.19
N TYR A 140 -10.42 10.73 16.85
CA TYR A 140 -10.39 10.59 18.29
C TYR A 140 -8.98 10.21 18.76
N SER A 141 -8.38 11.04 19.61
CA SER A 141 -7.01 10.79 20.08
C SER A 141 -6.81 11.13 21.54
N TYR A 142 -6.07 10.26 22.25
CA TYR A 142 -5.60 10.53 23.61
C TYR A 142 -4.44 11.53 23.65
N ASN A 143 -3.81 11.82 22.51
CA ASN A 143 -2.64 12.70 22.38
C ASN A 143 -1.48 12.32 23.33
N ILE A 144 -1.28 11.01 23.56
CA ILE A 144 -0.15 10.53 24.35
C ILE A 144 1.13 10.74 23.55
N ASN A 145 2.20 11.15 24.25
CA ASN A 145 3.51 11.27 23.63
C ASN A 145 3.96 9.89 23.09
N GLU A 146 4.30 9.85 21.81
CA GLU A 146 4.65 8.63 21.09
C GLU A 146 5.85 7.89 21.70
N GLU A 147 6.90 8.62 22.09
CA GLU A 147 8.11 8.03 22.68
C GLU A 147 7.81 7.31 23.99
N LYS A 148 6.88 7.86 24.78
CA LYS A 148 6.43 7.24 26.03
C LYS A 148 5.61 5.98 25.75
N LEU A 149 4.72 6.05 24.76
CA LEU A 149 3.86 4.93 24.41
C LEU A 149 4.66 3.75 23.83
N ARG A 150 5.66 4.02 22.98
CA ARG A 150 6.54 3.00 22.39
C ARG A 150 7.35 2.18 23.41
N LYS A 151 7.53 2.69 24.62
CA LYS A 151 8.19 1.92 25.71
C LYS A 151 7.30 0.83 26.29
N ILE A 152 6.00 0.92 26.07
CA ILE A 152 4.99 0.04 26.64
C ILE A 152 4.33 -0.82 25.57
N TRP A 153 4.08 -0.24 24.40
CA TRP A 153 3.38 -0.89 23.29
C TRP A 153 4.15 -0.82 21.99
N HIS A 154 4.13 -1.91 21.26
CA HIS A 154 4.57 -1.94 19.87
C HIS A 154 3.58 -1.19 18.98
N ARG A 155 4.07 -0.63 17.89
CA ARG A 155 3.20 -0.03 16.87
C ARG A 155 2.33 -1.11 16.25
N GLN A 156 1.06 -0.82 16.18
CA GLN A 156 0.06 -1.68 15.56
C GLN A 156 -0.86 -0.87 14.69
N ILE A 157 -1.45 -1.52 13.71
CA ILE A 157 -2.51 -0.99 12.88
C ILE A 157 -3.71 -1.93 12.94
N VAL A 158 -4.90 -1.35 13.06
CA VAL A 158 -6.16 -2.00 12.76
C VAL A 158 -6.88 -1.10 11.79
N LEU A 159 -7.17 -1.60 10.60
CA LEU A 159 -7.88 -0.88 9.54
C LEU A 159 -9.01 -1.78 9.04
N VAL A 160 -10.22 -1.27 9.03
CA VAL A 160 -11.41 -1.96 8.51
C VAL A 160 -12.04 -1.09 7.45
N VAL A 161 -12.27 -1.66 6.27
CA VAL A 161 -12.87 -0.98 5.12
C VAL A 161 -14.18 -1.67 4.73
N ASP A 162 -15.24 -0.88 4.59
CA ASP A 162 -16.59 -1.31 4.18
C ASP A 162 -17.16 -2.45 5.03
N LYS A 163 -16.65 -2.66 6.24
CA LYS A 163 -17.00 -3.79 7.11
C LYS A 163 -16.81 -5.16 6.42
N LYS A 164 -15.92 -5.22 5.44
CA LYS A 164 -15.67 -6.40 4.59
C LYS A 164 -14.21 -6.81 4.58
N ASN A 165 -13.29 -5.86 4.72
CA ASN A 165 -11.86 -6.11 4.65
C ASN A 165 -11.18 -5.53 5.89
N ALA A 166 -10.21 -6.25 6.43
CA ALA A 166 -9.41 -5.75 7.53
C ALA A 166 -7.91 -5.98 7.32
N ILE A 167 -7.11 -5.03 7.79
CA ILE A 167 -5.66 -5.19 8.04
C ILE A 167 -5.45 -5.04 9.53
N LEU A 168 -4.72 -5.99 10.14
CA LEU A 168 -4.37 -5.91 11.55
C LEU A 168 -2.98 -6.50 11.81
N GLY A 169 -2.26 -5.93 12.76
CA GLY A 169 -0.94 -6.44 13.15
C GLY A 169 0.09 -5.36 13.39
N GLY A 170 1.35 -5.72 13.26
CA GLY A 170 2.48 -4.83 13.48
C GLY A 170 2.55 -3.70 12.43
N ALA A 171 3.05 -2.56 12.88
CA ALA A 171 3.31 -1.39 12.03
C ALA A 171 4.75 -0.87 12.23
N ASP A 172 5.70 -1.74 12.51
CA ASP A 172 7.11 -1.37 12.61
C ASP A 172 7.70 -1.18 11.21
N ASN A 173 8.47 -0.09 11.04
CA ASN A 173 9.09 0.22 9.75
C ASN A 173 10.31 -0.68 9.47
N THR A 174 10.06 -1.96 9.32
CA THR A 174 11.06 -2.99 9.05
C THR A 174 10.57 -3.97 7.98
N VAL A 175 11.52 -4.70 7.39
CA VAL A 175 11.22 -5.78 6.43
C VAL A 175 10.59 -7.00 7.11
N ASP A 176 10.76 -7.13 8.42
CA ASP A 176 10.23 -8.23 9.23
C ASP A 176 8.87 -7.89 9.86
N ASN A 177 8.33 -6.68 9.60
CA ASN A 177 6.98 -6.33 10.03
C ASN A 177 5.98 -7.36 9.53
N GLN A 178 5.07 -7.79 10.40
CA GLN A 178 4.04 -8.77 10.07
C GLN A 178 2.67 -8.24 10.42
N CYS A 179 1.78 -8.30 9.45
CA CYS A 179 0.36 -8.07 9.64
C CYS A 179 -0.43 -9.05 8.78
N ILE A 180 -1.72 -9.10 9.00
CA ILE A 180 -2.63 -9.89 8.17
C ILE A 180 -3.60 -8.98 7.44
N PHE A 181 -3.96 -9.36 6.23
CA PHE A 181 -5.12 -8.88 5.51
C PHE A 181 -6.17 -10.00 5.47
N THR A 182 -7.44 -9.66 5.66
CA THR A 182 -8.51 -10.65 5.66
C THR A 182 -9.83 -10.07 5.19
N ASP A 183 -10.62 -10.91 4.53
CA ASP A 183 -12.04 -10.72 4.25
C ASP A 183 -12.93 -11.69 5.09
N ASN A 184 -12.32 -12.37 6.07
CA ASN A 184 -13.07 -13.23 6.99
C ASN A 184 -13.96 -12.39 7.90
N SER A 185 -15.29 -12.56 7.77
CA SER A 185 -16.28 -11.75 8.50
C SER A 185 -16.08 -11.78 10.01
N SER A 186 -15.78 -12.94 10.59
CA SER A 186 -15.58 -13.06 12.05
C SER A 186 -14.37 -12.27 12.53
N ILE A 187 -13.29 -12.21 11.74
CA ILE A 187 -12.11 -11.41 12.09
C ILE A 187 -12.40 -9.93 11.88
N VAL A 188 -13.07 -9.56 10.79
CA VAL A 188 -13.50 -8.18 10.51
C VAL A 188 -14.40 -7.67 11.64
N ASP A 189 -15.39 -8.45 12.06
CA ASP A 189 -16.28 -8.09 13.18
C ASP A 189 -15.51 -7.95 14.50
N THR A 190 -14.51 -8.79 14.73
CA THR A 190 -13.63 -8.68 15.91
C THR A 190 -12.83 -7.38 15.88
N CYS A 191 -12.30 -6.99 14.72
CA CYS A 191 -11.59 -5.72 14.55
C CYS A 191 -12.52 -4.52 14.79
N LEU A 192 -13.75 -4.56 14.26
CA LEU A 192 -14.75 -3.52 14.50
C LEU A 192 -15.11 -3.41 15.99
N ASN A 193 -15.37 -4.54 16.64
CA ASN A 193 -15.65 -4.56 18.08
C ASN A 193 -14.50 -3.99 18.92
N TYR A 194 -13.25 -4.27 18.53
CA TYR A 194 -12.08 -3.67 19.17
C TYR A 194 -12.10 -2.14 19.04
N LEU A 195 -12.37 -1.60 17.84
CA LEU A 195 -12.46 -0.16 17.61
C LEU A 195 -13.62 0.47 18.38
N ILE A 196 -14.79 -0.19 18.42
CA ILE A 196 -15.96 0.27 19.19
C ILE A 196 -15.61 0.36 20.67
N LEU A 197 -14.90 -0.62 21.23
CA LEU A 197 -14.47 -0.61 22.63
C LEU A 197 -13.50 0.53 22.91
N ASP A 198 -12.51 0.76 22.04
CA ASP A 198 -11.58 1.88 22.18
C ASP A 198 -12.31 3.23 22.16
N LEU A 199 -13.24 3.43 21.23
CA LEU A 199 -14.07 4.64 21.13
C LEU A 199 -14.99 4.81 22.33
N THR A 200 -15.63 3.73 22.81
CA THR A 200 -16.49 3.75 24.00
C THR A 200 -15.69 4.16 25.25
N LEU A 201 -14.52 3.58 25.45
CA LEU A 201 -13.64 3.95 26.55
C LEU A 201 -13.14 5.39 26.43
N PHE A 202 -12.83 5.84 25.20
CA PHE A 202 -12.46 7.23 24.93
C PHE A 202 -13.59 8.18 25.28
N SER A 203 -14.83 7.90 24.82
CA SER A 203 -16.02 8.67 25.12
C SER A 203 -16.23 8.85 26.62
N GLN A 204 -16.18 7.74 27.38
CA GLN A 204 -16.34 7.78 28.84
C GLN A 204 -15.25 8.59 29.54
N ARG A 205 -13.99 8.47 29.11
CA ARG A 205 -12.86 9.16 29.73
C ARG A 205 -12.75 10.62 29.37
N LYS A 206 -13.18 11.01 28.17
CA LYS A 206 -13.06 12.38 27.65
C LYS A 206 -14.37 13.14 27.63
N ASN A 207 -15.48 12.49 27.97
CA ASN A 207 -16.83 13.02 27.89
C ASN A 207 -17.17 13.60 26.51
N VAL A 208 -16.88 12.80 25.47
CA VAL A 208 -17.10 13.12 24.05
C VAL A 208 -18.16 12.17 23.52
N ASP A 209 -19.11 12.69 22.74
CA ASP A 209 -20.12 11.87 22.07
C ASP A 209 -19.49 11.15 20.86
N VAL A 210 -19.65 9.85 20.81
CA VAL A 210 -19.19 8.97 19.71
C VAL A 210 -20.33 8.05 19.24
N GLN A 211 -21.58 8.39 19.55
CA GLN A 211 -22.71 7.51 19.24
C GLN A 211 -22.86 7.25 17.75
N LYS A 212 -22.56 8.23 16.91
CA LYS A 212 -22.62 8.08 15.46
C LYS A 212 -21.68 6.97 14.98
N GLU A 213 -20.46 6.90 15.55
CA GLU A 213 -19.40 5.99 15.14
C GLU A 213 -19.55 4.58 15.71
N ILE A 214 -20.23 4.44 16.84
CA ILE A 214 -20.44 3.13 17.50
C ILE A 214 -21.82 2.50 17.18
N SER A 215 -22.73 3.26 16.54
CA SER A 215 -24.03 2.76 16.07
C SER A 215 -23.87 2.07 14.69
N ILE A 216 -22.96 1.14 14.61
CA ILE A 216 -22.56 0.48 13.36
C ILE A 216 -23.53 -0.63 12.97
#